data_b497700440843a057178eed3d7891326
#
_entry.id   b497700440843a057178eed3d7891326
#
_cell.length_a   1.000
_cell.length_b   1.000
_cell.length_c   1.000
_cell.angle_alpha   90.00
_cell.angle_beta   90.00
_cell.angle_gamma   90.00
#
_symmetry.space_group_name_H-M   'P 1'
#
loop_
_entity.id
_entity.type
_entity.pdbx_description
1 polymer ?
#
loop_
_entity_poly.entity_id
_entity_poly.type
_entity_poly.pdbx_seq_one_letter_code
_entity_poly.pdbx_strand_id
1 'polypeptide(L)'
;MKHLLILFILLPCVAIAQDFDYWGAKMGYTHTNRSHNLIFVGASLNTKPDLGGISLYGGTHIGFHSDMPSKVQIIPEVGAEFCVLLLGGGFSINTHAIEPHIGLSVFNFVDAKIGYAVSFRENPVFEGFTLRLAINCFGK
;
A
#
# COMPACT_ATOMS: atom_id res chain seq x y z
N MET A 1 -9.18 -19.01 -16.25
CA MET A 1 -8.89 -19.18 -14.81
C MET A 1 -7.53 -19.83 -14.53
N LYS A 2 -7.13 -20.93 -15.20
CA LYS A 2 -5.83 -21.60 -14.97
C LYS A 2 -4.62 -20.67 -15.22
N HIS A 3 -4.66 -19.84 -16.27
CA HIS A 3 -3.57 -18.90 -16.58
C HIS A 3 -3.46 -17.74 -15.59
N LEU A 4 -4.59 -17.31 -15.01
CA LEU A 4 -4.61 -16.28 -13.97
C LEU A 4 -3.97 -16.80 -12.67
N LEU A 5 -4.24 -18.05 -12.31
CA LEU A 5 -3.64 -18.71 -11.15
C LEU A 5 -2.12 -18.86 -11.29
N ILE A 6 -1.66 -19.24 -12.49
CA ILE A 6 -0.23 -19.34 -12.80
C ILE A 6 0.45 -17.97 -12.72
N LEU A 7 -0.19 -16.91 -13.20
CA LEU A 7 0.30 -15.55 -13.08
C LEU A 7 0.41 -15.12 -11.61
N PHE A 8 -0.57 -15.46 -10.79
CA PHE A 8 -0.56 -15.17 -9.35
C PHE A 8 0.53 -15.92 -8.57
N ILE A 9 0.89 -17.14 -9.02
CA ILE A 9 1.98 -17.93 -8.41
C ILE A 9 3.36 -17.47 -8.92
N LEU A 10 3.46 -17.03 -10.18
CA LEU A 10 4.72 -16.55 -10.76
C LEU A 10 5.11 -15.15 -10.25
N LEU A 11 4.15 -14.29 -9.92
CA LEU A 11 4.40 -12.94 -9.44
C LEU A 11 5.26 -12.91 -8.15
N PRO A 12 4.97 -13.70 -7.10
CA PRO A 12 5.85 -13.77 -5.94
C PRO A 12 7.21 -14.42 -6.24
N CYS A 13 7.29 -15.37 -7.19
CA CYS A 13 8.57 -15.96 -7.57
C CYS A 13 9.49 -14.95 -8.28
N VAL A 14 8.95 -14.05 -9.09
CA VAL A 14 9.70 -12.96 -9.72
C VAL A 14 10.13 -11.92 -8.66
N ALA A 15 9.28 -11.65 -7.68
CA ALA A 15 9.61 -10.74 -6.59
C ALA A 15 10.76 -11.28 -5.70
N ILE A 16 10.80 -12.59 -5.45
CA ILE A 16 11.88 -13.21 -4.66
C ILE A 16 13.22 -13.22 -5.42
N ALA A 17 13.19 -13.17 -6.76
CA ALA A 17 14.39 -13.13 -7.59
C ALA A 17 15.00 -11.72 -7.74
N GLN A 18 14.38 -10.69 -7.17
CA GLN A 18 14.87 -9.33 -7.20
C GLN A 18 15.65 -8.99 -5.92
N ASP A 19 16.76 -8.29 -6.08
CA ASP A 19 17.55 -7.83 -4.94
C ASP A 19 16.86 -6.63 -4.26
N PHE A 20 16.39 -6.85 -3.04
CA PHE A 20 15.80 -5.82 -2.17
C PHE A 20 16.90 -5.16 -1.33
N ASP A 21 17.75 -4.36 -1.97
CA ASP A 21 18.92 -3.76 -1.33
C ASP A 21 18.65 -2.38 -0.72
N TYR A 22 17.45 -1.82 -0.96
CA TYR A 22 17.13 -0.45 -0.55
C TYR A 22 16.09 -0.45 0.58
N TRP A 23 16.51 0.07 1.73
CA TRP A 23 15.61 0.28 2.87
C TRP A 23 15.05 1.69 2.84
N GLY A 24 13.81 1.85 3.28
CA GLY A 24 13.17 3.14 3.30
C GLY A 24 12.16 3.33 4.41
N ALA A 25 11.85 4.61 4.63
CA ALA A 25 10.72 5.04 5.43
C ALA A 25 9.60 5.47 4.50
N LYS A 26 8.40 4.96 4.72
CA LYS A 26 7.21 5.30 3.94
C LYS A 26 6.23 6.06 4.81
N MET A 27 5.81 7.22 4.32
CA MET A 27 4.79 8.05 4.95
C MET A 27 3.70 8.33 3.93
N GLY A 28 2.46 8.38 4.37
CA GLY A 28 1.35 8.60 3.45
C GLY A 28 0.11 9.16 4.13
N TYR A 29 -0.82 9.57 3.26
CA TYR A 29 -2.16 9.96 3.64
C TYR A 29 -3.15 9.07 2.90
N THR A 30 -4.14 8.56 3.60
CA THR A 30 -5.21 7.75 3.03
C THR A 30 -6.56 8.34 3.39
N HIS A 31 -7.37 8.59 2.37
CA HIS A 31 -8.77 8.97 2.52
C HIS A 31 -9.64 7.77 2.12
N THR A 32 -10.58 7.40 2.97
CA THR A 32 -11.49 6.28 2.71
C THR A 32 -12.89 6.77 2.32
N ASN A 33 -13.64 5.94 1.62
CA ASN A 33 -15.01 6.25 1.19
C ASN A 33 -15.95 6.57 2.37
N ARG A 34 -15.63 6.10 3.58
CA ARG A 34 -16.36 6.46 4.81
C ARG A 34 -15.87 7.74 5.47
N SER A 35 -15.20 8.61 4.70
CA SER A 35 -14.70 9.90 5.15
C SER A 35 -13.70 9.84 6.30
N HIS A 36 -12.97 8.74 6.43
CA HIS A 36 -11.86 8.66 7.37
C HIS A 36 -10.57 9.17 6.72
N ASN A 37 -9.86 9.98 7.48
CA ASN A 37 -8.54 10.51 7.11
C ASN A 37 -7.50 9.84 8.00
N LEU A 38 -6.55 9.18 7.37
CA LEU A 38 -5.54 8.37 8.04
C LEU A 38 -4.15 8.77 7.58
N ILE A 39 -3.21 8.83 8.51
CA ILE A 39 -1.79 9.00 8.20
C ILE A 39 -1.14 7.61 8.28
N PHE A 40 -0.44 7.23 7.25
CA PHE A 40 0.38 6.01 7.22
C PHE A 40 1.82 6.33 7.59
N VAL A 41 2.41 5.51 8.45
CA VAL A 41 3.84 5.53 8.76
C VAL A 41 4.36 4.10 8.79
N GLY A 42 5.45 3.85 8.08
CA GLY A 42 6.01 2.51 7.99
C GLY A 42 7.41 2.47 7.42
N ALA A 43 7.88 1.25 7.23
CA ALA A 43 9.16 0.96 6.59
C ALA A 43 8.91 0.23 5.26
N SER A 44 9.86 0.32 4.35
CA SER A 44 9.81 -0.33 3.05
C SER A 44 11.13 -1.01 2.70
N LEU A 45 11.01 -2.07 1.92
CA LEU A 45 12.10 -2.76 1.24
C LEU A 45 11.87 -2.59 -0.26
N ASN A 46 12.85 -2.06 -0.96
CA ASN A 46 12.70 -1.67 -2.35
C ASN A 46 13.77 -2.31 -3.21
N THR A 47 13.42 -2.61 -4.45
CA THR A 47 14.39 -2.90 -5.50
C THR A 47 15.01 -1.61 -6.01
N LYS A 48 16.07 -1.72 -6.82
CA LYS A 48 16.71 -0.56 -7.44
C LYS A 48 15.69 0.33 -8.16
N PRO A 49 15.70 1.65 -7.94
CA PRO A 49 14.78 2.58 -8.57
C PRO A 49 15.20 2.90 -10.01
N ASP A 50 14.93 1.97 -10.92
CA ASP A 50 15.11 2.16 -12.36
C ASP A 50 13.76 2.48 -13.03
N LEU A 51 13.60 2.11 -14.31
CA LEU A 51 12.33 2.28 -15.07
C LEU A 51 11.16 1.48 -14.50
N GLY A 52 11.43 0.57 -13.57
CA GLY A 52 10.46 -0.20 -12.82
C GLY A 52 11.05 -0.73 -11.54
N GLY A 53 10.23 -1.03 -10.56
CA GLY A 53 10.68 -1.59 -9.29
C GLY A 53 9.54 -2.17 -8.47
N ILE A 54 9.90 -2.94 -7.46
CA ILE A 54 8.99 -3.53 -6.48
C ILE A 54 9.32 -2.96 -5.11
N SER A 55 8.29 -2.67 -4.34
CA SER A 55 8.37 -2.24 -2.96
C SER A 55 7.52 -3.16 -2.09
N LEU A 56 8.12 -3.71 -1.05
CA LEU A 56 7.41 -4.35 0.06
C LEU A 56 7.39 -3.37 1.22
N TYR A 57 6.27 -3.20 1.87
CA TYR A 57 6.17 -2.28 2.99
C TYR A 57 5.31 -2.83 4.13
N GLY A 58 5.58 -2.32 5.31
CA GLY A 58 4.78 -2.58 6.49
C GLY A 58 4.78 -1.36 7.40
N GLY A 59 3.65 -1.11 8.02
CA GLY A 59 3.49 0.04 8.90
C GLY A 59 2.10 0.09 9.53
N THR A 60 1.67 1.28 9.87
CA THR A 60 0.38 1.49 10.49
C THR A 60 -0.29 2.76 10.00
N HIS A 61 -1.61 2.70 9.84
CA HIS A 61 -2.45 3.88 9.68
C HIS A 61 -2.87 4.40 11.05
N ILE A 62 -2.75 5.71 11.23
CA ILE A 62 -3.18 6.43 12.42
C ILE A 62 -4.29 7.38 12.02
N GLY A 63 -5.48 7.16 12.56
CA GLY A 63 -6.66 7.99 12.33
C GLY A 63 -7.10 8.72 13.60
N PHE A 64 -7.55 9.95 13.43
CA PHE A 64 -8.14 10.74 14.49
C PHE A 64 -9.61 10.93 14.17
N HIS A 65 -10.48 10.39 15.01
CA HIS A 65 -11.94 10.50 14.83
C HIS A 65 -12.57 11.07 16.09
N SER A 66 -13.40 12.12 15.92
CA SER A 66 -14.03 12.80 17.04
C SER A 66 -15.17 12.01 17.69
N ASP A 67 -15.73 11.06 16.96
CA ASP A 67 -16.98 10.38 17.34
C ASP A 67 -16.78 8.98 17.94
N MET A 68 -15.53 8.55 18.16
CA MET A 68 -15.24 7.25 18.74
C MET A 68 -14.73 7.34 20.19
N PRO A 69 -15.05 6.33 21.04
CA PRO A 69 -14.61 6.30 22.45
C PRO A 69 -13.08 6.23 22.59
N SER A 70 -12.35 5.74 21.61
CA SER A 70 -10.90 5.90 21.48
C SER A 70 -10.61 6.95 20.40
N LYS A 71 -10.13 8.10 20.80
CA LYS A 71 -9.82 9.22 19.90
C LYS A 71 -8.74 8.94 18.86
N VAL A 72 -8.05 7.82 18.94
CA VAL A 72 -6.98 7.42 18.05
C VAL A 72 -7.22 5.99 17.58
N GLN A 73 -7.23 5.78 16.28
CA GLN A 73 -7.35 4.46 15.67
C GLN A 73 -6.02 4.06 15.04
N ILE A 74 -5.55 2.86 15.35
CA ILE A 74 -4.29 2.31 14.82
C ILE A 74 -4.63 1.06 14.03
N ILE A 75 -4.28 1.05 12.74
CA ILE A 75 -4.56 -0.04 11.80
C ILE A 75 -3.26 -0.51 11.16
N PRO A 76 -2.69 -1.62 11.61
CA PRO A 76 -1.51 -2.21 10.99
C PRO A 76 -1.80 -2.64 9.55
N GLU A 77 -0.84 -2.41 8.66
CA GLU A 77 -0.93 -2.76 7.25
C GLU A 77 0.42 -3.29 6.73
N VAL A 78 0.33 -4.27 5.85
CA VAL A 78 1.44 -4.73 5.02
C VAL A 78 1.01 -4.73 3.56
N GLY A 79 1.93 -4.48 2.65
CA GLY A 79 1.59 -4.43 1.23
C GLY A 79 2.79 -4.64 0.33
N ALA A 80 2.47 -4.85 -0.94
CA ALA A 80 3.41 -4.95 -2.04
C ALA A 80 2.97 -4.05 -3.17
N GLU A 81 3.89 -3.30 -3.71
CA GLU A 81 3.67 -2.36 -4.80
C GLU A 81 4.68 -2.58 -5.92
N PHE A 82 4.29 -2.28 -7.12
CA PHE A 82 5.17 -2.23 -8.28
C PHE A 82 5.03 -0.87 -8.96
N CYS A 83 6.10 -0.46 -9.60
CA CYS A 83 6.14 0.73 -10.45
C CYS A 83 6.77 0.37 -11.79
N VAL A 84 6.16 0.81 -12.88
CA VAL A 84 6.73 0.73 -14.22
C VAL A 84 6.57 2.10 -14.87
N LEU A 85 7.69 2.76 -15.14
CA LEU A 85 7.70 4.16 -15.58
C LEU A 85 7.00 5.08 -14.56
N LEU A 86 5.82 5.59 -14.90
CA LEU A 86 5.01 6.44 -14.05
C LEU A 86 3.72 5.76 -13.54
N LEU A 87 3.51 4.50 -13.92
CA LEU A 87 2.36 3.72 -13.47
C LEU A 87 2.76 2.87 -12.28
N GLY A 88 2.00 2.95 -11.22
CA GLY A 88 2.16 2.14 -10.03
C GLY A 88 0.90 1.37 -9.70
N GLY A 89 1.07 0.24 -9.07
CA GLY A 89 -0.03 -0.56 -8.58
C GLY A 89 0.42 -1.49 -7.49
N GLY A 90 -0.52 -2.19 -6.88
CA GLY A 90 -0.20 -3.14 -5.85
C GLY A 90 -1.42 -3.60 -5.07
N PHE A 91 -1.16 -4.19 -3.94
CA PHE A 91 -2.18 -4.57 -2.98
C PHE A 91 -1.67 -4.42 -1.56
N SER A 92 -2.58 -4.18 -0.65
CA SER A 92 -2.29 -4.18 0.78
C SER A 92 -3.32 -5.00 1.55
N ILE A 93 -2.92 -5.44 2.71
CA ILE A 93 -3.78 -6.12 3.69
C ILE A 93 -3.60 -5.41 5.01
N ASN A 94 -4.70 -4.99 5.59
CA ASN A 94 -4.74 -4.46 6.94
C ASN A 94 -5.73 -5.24 7.80
N THR A 95 -5.89 -4.87 9.06
CA THR A 95 -6.79 -5.55 9.99
C THR A 95 -8.28 -5.38 9.66
N HIS A 96 -8.63 -4.55 8.69
CA HIS A 96 -10.01 -4.27 8.27
C HIS A 96 -10.36 -4.78 6.87
N ALA A 97 -9.38 -4.79 5.94
CA ALA A 97 -9.67 -5.04 4.52
C ALA A 97 -8.45 -5.53 3.74
N ILE A 98 -8.72 -6.07 2.56
CA ILE A 98 -7.75 -6.23 1.47
C ILE A 98 -8.03 -5.14 0.45
N GLU A 99 -6.97 -4.49 -0.04
CA GLU A 99 -7.10 -3.35 -0.94
C GLU A 99 -6.13 -3.45 -2.12
N PRO A 100 -6.59 -3.85 -3.30
CA PRO A 100 -5.90 -3.58 -4.55
C PRO A 100 -5.94 -2.07 -4.85
N HIS A 101 -4.83 -1.54 -5.38
CA HIS A 101 -4.71 -0.13 -5.73
C HIS A 101 -3.85 0.07 -6.98
N ILE A 102 -4.15 1.13 -7.72
CA ILE A 102 -3.43 1.52 -8.94
C ILE A 102 -3.41 3.06 -9.06
N GLY A 103 -2.40 3.58 -9.72
CA GLY A 103 -2.29 5.02 -9.93
C GLY A 103 -0.95 5.45 -10.48
N LEU A 104 -0.56 6.66 -10.14
CA LEU A 104 0.71 7.25 -10.53
C LEU A 104 1.76 6.97 -9.45
N SER A 105 2.95 6.61 -9.90
CA SER A 105 4.10 6.38 -9.02
C SER A 105 5.35 6.87 -9.71
N VAL A 106 6.07 7.76 -9.07
CA VAL A 106 7.34 8.26 -9.57
C VAL A 106 8.46 7.45 -8.93
N PHE A 107 8.89 6.39 -9.61
CA PHE A 107 9.96 5.47 -9.19
C PHE A 107 9.81 4.93 -7.75
N ASN A 108 8.59 4.73 -7.29
CA ASN A 108 8.25 4.40 -5.90
C ASN A 108 8.64 5.45 -4.84
N PHE A 109 9.08 6.67 -5.23
CA PHE A 109 9.35 7.75 -4.29
C PHE A 109 8.11 8.56 -3.92
N VAL A 110 7.24 8.82 -4.89
CA VAL A 110 5.99 9.56 -4.68
C VAL A 110 4.87 8.83 -5.37
N ASP A 111 3.81 8.56 -4.65
CA ASP A 111 2.66 7.78 -5.10
C ASP A 111 1.36 8.56 -4.95
N ALA A 112 0.52 8.50 -5.96
CA ALA A 112 -0.88 8.91 -5.91
C ALA A 112 -1.74 7.80 -6.50
N LYS A 113 -2.44 7.06 -5.66
CA LYS A 113 -3.15 5.83 -6.04
C LYS A 113 -4.60 5.86 -5.60
N ILE A 114 -5.44 5.20 -6.36
CA ILE A 114 -6.82 4.89 -6.03
C ILE A 114 -6.90 3.41 -5.74
N GLY A 115 -7.53 3.05 -4.65
CA GLY A 115 -7.75 1.66 -4.25
C GLY A 115 -9.23 1.33 -4.11
N TYR A 116 -9.50 0.06 -3.95
CA TYR A 116 -10.81 -0.44 -3.57
C TYR A 116 -10.66 -1.45 -2.43
N ALA A 117 -11.09 -1.05 -1.25
CA ALA A 117 -11.00 -1.86 -0.05
C ALA A 117 -12.18 -2.83 0.04
N VAL A 118 -11.87 -4.12 0.09
CA VAL A 118 -12.83 -5.19 0.37
C VAL A 118 -12.73 -5.56 1.83
N SER A 119 -13.69 -5.08 2.60
CA SER A 119 -13.72 -5.28 4.04
C SER A 119 -14.11 -6.70 4.44
N PHE A 120 -13.52 -7.20 5.52
CA PHE A 120 -13.91 -8.43 6.21
C PHE A 120 -14.35 -8.20 7.67
N ARG A 121 -14.57 -6.94 8.05
CA ARG A 121 -15.07 -6.55 9.37
C ARG A 121 -16.43 -5.88 9.30
N GLU A 122 -17.20 -6.02 10.38
CA GLU A 122 -18.34 -5.16 10.65
C GLU A 122 -17.84 -3.78 11.07
N ASN A 123 -18.46 -2.71 10.55
CA ASN A 123 -18.07 -1.30 10.75
C ASN A 123 -16.60 -1.01 10.40
N PRO A 124 -16.17 -1.29 9.17
CA PRO A 124 -14.80 -1.09 8.75
C PRO A 124 -14.49 0.39 8.51
N VAL A 125 -13.25 0.77 8.76
CA VAL A 125 -12.70 2.06 8.33
C VAL A 125 -12.37 2.01 6.83
N PHE A 126 -11.82 0.88 6.39
CA PHE A 126 -11.50 0.61 5.00
C PHE A 126 -12.63 -0.16 4.33
N GLU A 127 -13.40 0.52 3.49
CA GLU A 127 -14.45 -0.07 2.68
C GLU A 127 -14.70 0.78 1.43
N GLY A 128 -14.78 0.14 0.26
CA GLY A 128 -15.01 0.83 -1.00
C GLY A 128 -13.80 1.62 -1.49
N PHE A 129 -14.02 2.71 -2.17
CA PHE A 129 -12.94 3.49 -2.78
C PHE A 129 -12.07 4.18 -1.74
N THR A 130 -10.78 4.17 -2.00
CA THR A 130 -9.76 4.85 -1.21
C THR A 130 -8.89 5.71 -2.12
N LEU A 131 -8.39 6.82 -1.57
CA LEU A 131 -7.37 7.65 -2.19
C LEU A 131 -6.11 7.60 -1.31
N ARG A 132 -4.98 7.27 -1.91
CA ARG A 132 -3.69 7.19 -1.22
C ARG A 132 -2.69 8.16 -1.83
N LEU A 133 -2.05 8.94 -0.99
CA LEU A 133 -0.88 9.75 -1.32
C LEU A 133 0.25 9.29 -0.42
N ALA A 134 1.41 8.99 -0.99
CA ALA A 134 2.53 8.51 -0.19
C ALA A 134 3.87 9.05 -0.70
N ILE A 135 4.80 9.18 0.23
CA ILE A 135 6.22 9.45 -0.03
C ILE A 135 7.01 8.30 0.59
N ASN A 136 7.92 7.75 -0.18
CA ASN A 136 8.81 6.67 0.22
C ASN A 136 10.25 7.13 0.06
N CYS A 137 10.91 7.40 1.16
CA CYS A 137 12.32 7.81 1.17
C CYS A 137 13.18 6.59 1.43
N PHE A 138 13.89 6.11 0.43
CA PHE A 138 14.73 4.93 0.55
C PHE A 138 16.13 5.16 -0.02
N GLY A 139 17.09 4.42 0.49
CA GLY A 139 18.48 4.45 0.08
C GLY A 139 19.17 3.12 0.37
N LYS A 140 20.40 3.02 -0.09
CA LYS A 140 21.25 1.84 0.10
C LYS A 140 22.03 1.96 1.39
#